data_c6afee6d7701a20d556db833949c6e8a
#
_entry.id   c6afee6d7701a20d556db833949c6e8a
#
_cell.length_a   1.000
_cell.length_b   1.000
_cell.length_c   1.000
_cell.angle_alpha   90.00
_cell.angle_beta   90.00
_cell.angle_gamma   90.00
#
_symmetry.space_group_name_H-M   'P 1'
#
loop_
_entity.id
_entity.type
_entity.pdbx_description
1 polymer ?
#
loop_
_entity_poly.entity_id
_entity_poly.type
_entity_poly.pdbx_seq_one_letter_code
_entity_poly.pdbx_strand_id
1 'polypeptide(L)'
;LDESKQKVYGLDTINLQEHVYIVEGPIDSMFIKNCLAAGGADLNLTQVQPSNVTYIFDNEPRNKEIIKNMIDVVDKDYNLMIWPEHIQSKDVNEAIIKKEMSKSEINNWIDSNTFSGLSAMTKINQYKKC
;
A
#
# COMPACT_ATOMS: atom_id res chain seq x y z
N LEU A 1 -15.48 -9.04 -21.43
CA LEU A 1 -14.36 -8.63 -20.59
C LEU A 1 -13.09 -9.35 -21.01
N ASP A 2 -12.06 -8.59 -21.15
CA ASP A 2 -10.73 -9.14 -21.41
C ASP A 2 -10.16 -9.71 -20.11
N GLU A 3 -10.14 -11.02 -19.98
CA GLU A 3 -9.69 -11.69 -18.78
C GLU A 3 -8.18 -11.54 -18.55
N SER A 4 -7.43 -11.11 -19.57
CA SER A 4 -6.01 -10.85 -19.41
C SER A 4 -5.75 -9.57 -18.62
N LYS A 5 -6.74 -8.70 -18.49
CA LYS A 5 -6.61 -7.47 -17.73
C LYS A 5 -6.86 -7.72 -16.27
N GLN A 6 -5.96 -7.22 -15.44
CA GLN A 6 -6.09 -7.28 -14.00
C GLN A 6 -7.13 -6.27 -13.53
N LYS A 7 -7.82 -6.61 -12.46
CA LYS A 7 -8.89 -5.76 -11.92
C LYS A 7 -8.31 -4.66 -11.06
N VAL A 8 -8.82 -3.43 -11.28
CA VAL A 8 -8.50 -2.27 -10.46
C VAL A 8 -9.81 -1.70 -9.93
N TYR A 9 -9.88 -1.49 -8.63
CA TYR A 9 -11.08 -0.98 -7.96
C TYR A 9 -10.86 0.44 -7.49
N GLY A 10 -11.85 1.30 -7.67
CA GLY A 10 -11.85 2.67 -7.19
C GLY A 10 -11.42 3.71 -8.22
N LEU A 11 -11.14 3.31 -9.46
CA LEU A 11 -10.70 4.25 -10.50
C LEU A 11 -11.71 5.37 -10.78
N ASP A 12 -13.00 5.07 -10.68
CA ASP A 12 -14.07 6.02 -10.94
C ASP A 12 -14.32 6.99 -9.81
N THR A 13 -13.82 6.68 -8.60
CA THR A 13 -14.01 7.51 -7.42
C THR A 13 -12.74 8.20 -6.95
N ILE A 14 -11.61 7.91 -7.58
CA ILE A 14 -10.31 8.43 -7.16
C ILE A 14 -10.14 9.90 -7.58
N ASN A 15 -9.53 10.70 -6.72
CA ASN A 15 -9.13 12.05 -7.06
C ASN A 15 -7.62 12.10 -7.24
N LEU A 16 -7.18 12.24 -8.50
CA LEU A 16 -5.75 12.23 -8.82
C LEU A 16 -5.02 13.51 -8.42
N GLN A 17 -5.75 14.54 -7.97
CA GLN A 17 -5.15 15.77 -7.46
C GLN A 17 -4.83 15.69 -5.97
N GLU A 18 -5.32 14.66 -5.30
CA GLU A 18 -5.04 14.40 -3.90
C GLU A 18 -4.09 13.23 -3.77
N HIS A 19 -3.57 12.99 -2.57
CA HIS A 19 -2.70 11.84 -2.32
C HIS A 19 -3.46 10.54 -2.57
N VAL A 20 -2.84 9.63 -3.32
CA VAL A 20 -3.44 8.37 -3.73
C VAL A 20 -2.81 7.21 -2.94
N TYR A 21 -3.65 6.33 -2.43
CA TYR A 21 -3.22 5.12 -1.73
C TYR A 21 -3.55 3.90 -2.60
N ILE A 22 -2.66 2.92 -2.61
CA ILE A 22 -2.84 1.70 -3.40
C ILE A 22 -2.66 0.49 -2.49
N VAL A 23 -3.67 -0.37 -2.45
CA VAL A 23 -3.66 -1.63 -1.69
C VAL A 23 -3.86 -2.81 -2.63
N GLU A 24 -3.62 -4.02 -2.14
CA GLU A 24 -3.77 -5.23 -2.95
C GLU A 24 -5.23 -5.68 -3.05
N GLY A 25 -5.98 -5.62 -1.96
CA GLY A 25 -7.34 -6.15 -1.89
C GLY A 25 -8.43 -5.09 -1.89
N PRO A 26 -9.57 -5.33 -2.59
CA PRO A 26 -10.67 -4.36 -2.64
C PRO A 26 -11.28 -4.06 -1.27
N ILE A 27 -11.33 -5.04 -0.37
CA ILE A 27 -11.90 -4.83 0.97
C ILE A 27 -11.05 -3.82 1.75
N ASP A 28 -9.72 -3.92 1.67
CA ASP A 28 -8.83 -2.97 2.34
C ASP A 28 -9.05 -1.55 1.84
N SER A 29 -9.28 -1.40 0.52
CA SER A 29 -9.47 -0.07 -0.09
C SER A 29 -10.72 0.65 0.44
N MET A 30 -11.70 -0.09 0.94
CA MET A 30 -12.94 0.49 1.44
C MET A 30 -12.75 1.29 2.73
N PHE A 31 -11.67 1.06 3.46
CA PHE A 31 -11.38 1.74 4.72
C PHE A 31 -10.51 2.97 4.56
N ILE A 32 -9.90 3.17 3.41
CA ILE A 32 -8.89 4.20 3.17
C ILE A 32 -9.43 5.21 2.18
N LYS A 33 -9.31 6.51 2.51
CA LYS A 33 -9.76 7.57 1.61
C LYS A 33 -8.83 7.66 0.40
N ASN A 34 -9.43 7.90 -0.76
CA ASN A 34 -8.72 8.08 -2.03
C ASN A 34 -7.79 6.92 -2.36
N CYS A 35 -8.34 5.70 -2.30
CA CYS A 35 -7.57 4.47 -2.41
C CYS A 35 -8.01 3.64 -3.61
N LEU A 36 -7.02 3.07 -4.30
CA LEU A 36 -7.23 2.08 -5.35
C LEU A 36 -6.84 0.70 -4.82
N ALA A 37 -7.57 -0.31 -5.24
CA ALA A 37 -7.17 -1.69 -5.04
C ALA A 37 -6.73 -2.26 -6.39
N ALA A 38 -5.48 -2.72 -6.43
CA ALA A 38 -4.85 -3.15 -7.69
C ALA A 38 -4.16 -4.49 -7.50
N GLY A 39 -4.94 -5.54 -7.24
CA GLY A 39 -4.44 -6.88 -6.91
C GLY A 39 -3.46 -7.43 -7.95
N GLY A 40 -2.20 -7.04 -7.86
CA GLY A 40 -1.16 -7.43 -8.79
C GLY A 40 -1.19 -6.66 -10.10
N ALA A 41 -2.08 -5.68 -10.27
CA ALA A 41 -2.16 -4.90 -11.51
C ALA A 41 -1.00 -3.92 -11.63
N ASP A 42 -0.47 -3.81 -12.84
CA ASP A 42 0.53 -2.80 -13.14
C ASP A 42 -0.18 -1.52 -13.52
N LEU A 43 -0.23 -0.57 -12.59
CA LEU A 43 -0.95 0.68 -12.77
C LEU A 43 -0.09 1.70 -13.51
N ASN A 44 -0.69 2.30 -14.54
CA ASN A 44 -0.08 3.40 -15.25
C ASN A 44 -0.61 4.72 -14.68
N LEU A 45 0.11 5.28 -13.71
CA LEU A 45 -0.25 6.52 -13.04
C LEU A 45 0.57 7.70 -13.60
N THR A 46 0.65 7.83 -14.92
CA THR A 46 1.46 8.86 -15.56
C THR A 46 1.02 10.28 -15.23
N GLN A 47 -0.24 10.46 -14.80
CA GLN A 47 -0.78 11.77 -14.45
C GLN A 47 -0.53 12.16 -13.01
N VAL A 48 0.11 11.29 -12.21
CA VAL A 48 0.32 11.51 -10.79
C VAL A 48 1.82 11.44 -10.49
N GLN A 49 2.30 12.42 -9.73
CA GLN A 49 3.70 12.40 -9.27
C GLN A 49 3.89 11.23 -8.31
N PRO A 50 4.97 10.44 -8.43
CA PRO A 50 5.21 9.33 -7.51
C PRO A 50 5.19 9.72 -6.03
N SER A 51 5.62 10.94 -5.70
CA SER A 51 5.60 11.45 -4.32
C SER A 51 4.18 11.60 -3.77
N ASN A 52 3.16 11.57 -4.63
CA ASN A 52 1.76 11.65 -4.21
C ASN A 52 1.06 10.30 -4.17
N VAL A 53 1.83 9.21 -4.23
CA VAL A 53 1.29 7.86 -4.23
C VAL A 53 1.95 7.05 -3.12
N THR A 54 1.14 6.36 -2.31
CA THR A 54 1.63 5.44 -1.27
C THR A 54 1.11 4.04 -1.56
N TYR A 55 2.03 3.08 -1.61
CA TYR A 55 1.69 1.67 -1.73
C TYR A 55 1.62 1.00 -0.37
N ILE A 56 0.64 0.13 -0.19
CA ILE A 56 0.40 -0.63 1.04
C ILE A 56 0.26 -2.09 0.66
N PHE A 57 1.28 -2.88 0.95
CA PHE A 57 1.24 -4.32 0.71
C PHE A 57 0.73 -5.06 1.94
N ASP A 58 0.34 -6.32 1.76
CA ASP A 58 -0.02 -7.16 2.90
C ASP A 58 1.18 -7.34 3.84
N ASN A 59 0.89 -7.55 5.12
CA ASN A 59 1.92 -7.67 6.16
C ASN A 59 2.50 -9.09 6.17
N GLU A 60 3.44 -9.34 5.27
CA GLU A 60 4.06 -10.65 5.11
C GLU A 60 5.60 -10.49 5.00
N PRO A 61 6.31 -10.30 6.13
CA PRO A 61 7.75 -10.02 6.10
C PRO A 61 8.61 -11.20 5.61
N ARG A 62 8.04 -12.40 5.53
CA ARG A 62 8.74 -13.58 5.03
C ARG A 62 8.46 -13.86 3.56
N ASN A 63 7.57 -13.09 2.93
CA ASN A 63 7.18 -13.29 1.53
C ASN A 63 8.15 -12.55 0.62
N LYS A 64 8.99 -13.31 -0.08
CA LYS A 64 10.04 -12.74 -0.95
C LYS A 64 9.45 -11.92 -2.10
N GLU A 65 8.31 -12.33 -2.63
CA GLU A 65 7.65 -11.61 -3.72
C GLU A 65 7.17 -10.24 -3.26
N ILE A 66 6.58 -10.15 -2.08
CA ILE A 66 6.14 -8.88 -1.51
C ILE A 66 7.34 -7.98 -1.24
N ILE A 67 8.42 -8.52 -0.66
CA ILE A 67 9.63 -7.74 -0.42
C ILE A 67 10.20 -7.18 -1.73
N LYS A 68 10.23 -8.00 -2.77
CA LYS A 68 10.68 -7.55 -4.09
C LYS A 68 9.80 -6.41 -4.62
N ASN A 69 8.48 -6.55 -4.49
CA ASN A 69 7.54 -5.52 -4.94
C ASN A 69 7.71 -4.22 -4.16
N MET A 70 7.97 -4.31 -2.86
CA MET A 70 8.27 -3.14 -2.04
C MET A 70 9.50 -2.39 -2.55
N ILE A 71 10.57 -3.13 -2.86
CA ILE A 71 11.81 -2.54 -3.38
C ILE A 71 11.55 -1.87 -4.73
N ASP A 72 10.81 -2.53 -5.61
CA ASP A 72 10.48 -1.98 -6.93
C ASP A 72 9.72 -0.67 -6.83
N VAL A 73 8.77 -0.58 -5.90
CA VAL A 73 7.98 0.62 -5.67
C VAL A 73 8.87 1.78 -5.21
N VAL A 74 9.78 1.51 -4.29
CA VAL A 74 10.72 2.52 -3.79
C VAL A 74 11.68 2.97 -4.90
N ASP A 75 12.16 2.04 -5.72
CA ASP A 75 13.03 2.36 -6.86
C ASP A 75 12.34 3.29 -7.88
N LYS A 76 11.02 3.22 -7.96
CA LYS A 76 10.22 4.09 -8.86
C LYS A 76 9.81 5.39 -8.19
N ASP A 77 10.39 5.71 -7.04
CA ASP A 77 10.16 6.95 -6.28
C ASP A 77 8.78 7.07 -5.65
N TYR A 78 8.04 5.98 -5.54
CA TYR A 78 6.78 5.96 -4.79
C TYR A 78 7.03 5.89 -3.28
N ASN A 79 6.03 6.30 -2.52
CA ASN A 79 6.04 6.11 -1.08
C ASN A 79 5.57 4.70 -0.73
N LEU A 80 6.08 4.17 0.36
CA LEU A 80 5.77 2.83 0.82
C LEU A 80 5.39 2.85 2.30
N MET A 81 4.20 2.33 2.63
CA MET A 81 3.83 2.08 4.01
C MET A 81 4.49 0.76 4.44
N ILE A 82 5.18 0.79 5.56
CA ILE A 82 5.86 -0.39 6.12
C ILE A 82 5.24 -0.69 7.46
N TRP A 83 4.73 -1.92 7.62
CA TRP A 83 4.03 -2.35 8.82
C TRP A 83 4.96 -2.29 10.05
N PRO A 84 4.51 -1.65 11.14
CA PRO A 84 5.26 -1.70 12.39
C PRO A 84 5.34 -3.12 12.93
N GLU A 85 6.41 -3.42 13.65
CA GLU A 85 6.68 -4.78 14.16
C GLU A 85 5.60 -5.29 15.09
N HIS A 86 4.94 -4.39 15.84
CA HIS A 86 3.92 -4.79 16.81
C HIS A 86 2.57 -5.19 16.17
N ILE A 87 2.38 -4.94 14.87
CA ILE A 87 1.16 -5.31 14.18
C ILE A 87 1.25 -6.76 13.73
N GLN A 88 0.33 -7.60 14.19
CA GLN A 88 0.29 -9.02 13.86
C GLN A 88 -0.65 -9.34 12.71
N SER A 89 -1.57 -8.43 12.39
CA SER A 89 -2.55 -8.62 11.33
C SER A 89 -1.88 -8.65 9.96
N LYS A 90 -2.46 -9.43 9.06
CA LYS A 90 -1.92 -9.64 7.70
C LYS A 90 -2.22 -8.46 6.76
N ASP A 91 -3.35 -7.80 6.96
CA ASP A 91 -3.81 -6.73 6.08
C ASP A 91 -4.59 -5.68 6.87
N VAL A 92 -4.97 -4.61 6.16
CA VAL A 92 -5.70 -3.48 6.76
C VAL A 92 -7.03 -3.93 7.34
N ASN A 93 -7.79 -4.75 6.61
CA ASN A 93 -9.09 -5.23 7.07
C ASN A 93 -8.95 -5.97 8.40
N GLU A 94 -8.01 -6.90 8.48
CA GLU A 94 -7.77 -7.66 9.72
C GLU A 94 -7.32 -6.75 10.86
N ALA A 95 -6.45 -5.79 10.58
CA ALA A 95 -5.95 -4.86 11.60
C ALA A 95 -7.09 -4.02 12.18
N ILE A 96 -8.05 -3.60 11.37
CA ILE A 96 -9.21 -2.85 11.84
C ILE A 96 -10.12 -3.74 12.70
N ILE A 97 -10.39 -4.96 12.24
CA ILE A 97 -11.24 -5.91 12.99
C ILE A 97 -10.62 -6.21 14.36
N LYS A 98 -9.31 -6.39 14.42
CA LYS A 98 -8.59 -6.68 15.67
C LYS A 98 -8.26 -5.43 16.48
N LYS A 99 -8.70 -4.26 16.01
CA LYS A 99 -8.47 -2.97 16.68
C LYS A 99 -6.99 -2.60 16.83
N GLU A 100 -6.14 -3.14 15.98
CA GLU A 100 -4.73 -2.73 15.89
C GLU A 100 -4.56 -1.40 15.15
N MET A 101 -5.58 -1.02 14.35
CA MET A 101 -5.66 0.26 13.65
C MET A 101 -7.02 0.89 13.91
N SER A 102 -7.06 2.20 14.02
CA SER A 102 -8.30 2.95 14.17
C SER A 102 -8.92 3.22 12.79
N LYS A 103 -10.17 2.78 12.59
CA LYS A 103 -10.89 3.02 11.34
C LYS A 103 -11.05 4.51 11.04
N SER A 104 -11.28 5.33 12.06
CA SER A 104 -11.52 6.76 11.87
C SER A 104 -10.26 7.55 11.55
N GLU A 105 -9.08 7.02 11.86
CA GLU A 105 -7.80 7.70 11.67
C GLU A 105 -6.83 6.91 10.77
N ILE A 106 -7.38 6.01 9.96
CA ILE A 106 -6.56 5.08 9.20
C ILE A 106 -5.58 5.78 8.25
N ASN A 107 -6.02 6.82 7.55
CA ASN A 107 -5.12 7.52 6.62
C ASN A 107 -3.95 8.17 7.37
N ASN A 108 -4.22 8.78 8.53
CA ASN A 108 -3.18 9.38 9.36
C ASN A 108 -2.21 8.32 9.88
N TRP A 109 -2.74 7.15 10.29
CA TRP A 109 -1.92 6.05 10.77
C TRP A 109 -0.99 5.54 9.66
N ILE A 110 -1.53 5.38 8.46
CA ILE A 110 -0.76 4.95 7.30
C ILE A 110 0.35 5.96 7.00
N ASP A 111 0.01 7.25 6.97
CA ASP A 111 0.99 8.31 6.69
C ASP A 111 2.12 8.31 7.71
N SER A 112 1.82 8.04 8.97
CA SER A 112 2.83 7.98 10.04
C SER A 112 3.82 6.83 9.87
N ASN A 113 3.46 5.82 9.09
CA ASN A 113 4.28 4.63 8.86
C ASN A 113 4.74 4.52 7.40
N THR A 114 4.73 5.64 6.69
CA THR A 114 5.11 5.70 5.27
C THR A 114 6.51 6.28 5.12
N PHE A 115 7.29 5.67 4.24
CA PHE A 115 8.68 6.04 3.98
C PHE A 115 8.92 6.12 2.48
N SER A 116 10.00 6.78 2.09
CA SER A 116 10.41 6.88 0.69
C SER A 116 11.93 6.90 0.58
N GLY A 117 12.43 6.63 -0.62
CA GLY A 117 13.85 6.71 -0.93
C GLY A 117 14.72 5.84 -0.02
N LEU A 118 15.84 6.38 0.41
CA LEU A 118 16.81 5.63 1.22
C LEU A 118 16.24 5.19 2.56
N SER A 119 15.41 6.04 3.19
CA SER A 119 14.78 5.66 4.46
C SER A 119 13.84 4.46 4.31
N ALA A 120 13.11 4.38 3.19
CA ALA A 120 12.28 3.23 2.90
C ALA A 120 13.11 1.97 2.70
N MET A 121 14.23 2.04 1.98
CA MET A 121 15.11 0.89 1.79
C MET A 121 15.66 0.38 3.12
N THR A 122 16.04 1.28 4.02
CA THR A 122 16.51 0.91 5.36
C THR A 122 15.40 0.21 6.14
N LYS A 123 14.17 0.74 6.08
CA LYS A 123 13.03 0.15 6.78
C LYS A 123 12.66 -1.21 6.22
N ILE A 124 12.75 -1.41 4.90
CA ILE A 124 12.51 -2.72 4.29
C ILE A 124 13.51 -3.74 4.85
N ASN A 125 14.77 -3.37 4.96
CA ASN A 125 15.79 -4.27 5.51
C ASN A 125 15.51 -4.67 6.96
N GLN A 126 14.92 -3.77 7.74
CA GLN A 126 14.51 -4.07 9.11
C GLN A 126 13.25 -4.91 9.17
N TYR A 127 12.35 -4.72 8.20
CA TYR A 127 11.05 -5.39 8.15
C TYR A 127 11.16 -6.84 7.69
N LYS A 128 11.96 -7.10 6.66
CA LYS A 128 12.01 -8.43 6.04
C LYS A 128 12.60 -9.47 6.98
N LYS A 129 12.04 -10.68 6.88
CA LYS A 129 12.48 -11.85 7.67
C LYS A 129 12.78 -13.05 6.77
N CYS A 130 13.05 -12.79 5.52
CA CYS A 130 13.41 -13.83 4.55
C CYS A 130 14.87 -13.76 4.14
#